data_664f6befea128ae77bb402ab64e761b6
#
_entry.id   664f6befea128ae77bb402ab64e761b6
#
_cell.length_a   1.000
_cell.length_b   1.000
_cell.length_c   1.000
_cell.angle_alpha   90.00
_cell.angle_beta   90.00
_cell.angle_gamma   90.00
#
_symmetry.space_group_name_H-M   'P 1'
#
loop_
_entity.id
_entity.type
_entity.pdbx_description
1 polymer ?
#
loop_
_entity_poly.entity_id
_entity_poly.type
_entity_poly.pdbx_seq_one_letter_code
_entity_poly.pdbx_strand_id
1 'polypeptide(L)'
;MLELRNVTKSFNLTGSKEDLRVALDHVNLQIESGEFVTIIGGNGSGKSTTMNIITGVLKPDSGQVLLNNVDVTKMDEHQRASYFGHVFQDPMMGTAGDMSVLENLEIAYRRGRKHSPFLWGFKKSHKEDFIRELKRFDLGLEGRLNQKVGVMSGGQRQALTLLMATMRNKPTHRTVKRDYIRFCEKDPVVAKKEFEDVYNKALKAYKAKKVEIKKSSLSFKEKKEKRIKAYEEFDKAIRQFDLTKQILLLDEHTAALDPKTAKKVLELTDKIVKENQMTTLMITHNMKDAITYGNRLIMFHTGHIIFDVRGEEKAKLTVEDLLKKFDEADKKAIEM
;
A
#
# COMPACT_ATOMS: atom_id res chain seq x y z
N MET A 1 8.54 -3.04 -6.11
CA MET A 1 8.79 -4.48 -5.88
C MET A 1 9.00 -4.71 -4.39
N LEU A 2 8.34 -5.70 -3.84
CA LEU A 2 8.53 -6.18 -2.46
C LEU A 2 9.10 -7.59 -2.54
N GLU A 3 10.11 -7.89 -1.74
CA GLU A 3 10.74 -9.21 -1.74
C GLU A 3 11.07 -9.65 -0.30
N LEU A 4 10.69 -10.87 0.02
CA LEU A 4 11.14 -11.61 1.20
C LEU A 4 12.12 -12.67 0.74
N ARG A 5 13.32 -12.70 1.32
CA ARG A 5 14.37 -13.68 1.02
C ARG A 5 14.64 -14.53 2.23
N ASN A 6 14.29 -15.80 2.16
CA ASN A 6 14.60 -16.80 3.16
C ASN A 6 14.20 -16.38 4.59
N VAL A 7 12.99 -15.83 4.72
CA VAL A 7 12.50 -15.24 5.96
C VAL A 7 12.01 -16.31 6.92
N THR A 8 12.59 -16.35 8.12
CA THR A 8 12.15 -17.24 9.21
C THR A 8 11.72 -16.40 10.41
N LYS A 9 10.65 -16.82 11.07
CA LYS A 9 10.15 -16.23 12.30
C LYS A 9 9.57 -17.27 13.23
N SER A 10 10.05 -17.28 14.46
CA SER A 10 9.60 -18.15 15.53
C SER A 10 9.11 -17.35 16.72
N PHE A 11 8.18 -17.88 17.47
CA PHE A 11 7.70 -17.34 18.72
C PHE A 11 7.91 -18.36 19.84
N ASN A 12 8.44 -17.89 20.96
CA ASN A 12 8.58 -18.67 22.16
C ASN A 12 7.52 -18.19 23.17
N LEU A 13 6.54 -19.04 23.46
CA LEU A 13 5.37 -18.66 24.27
C LEU A 13 5.67 -18.71 25.78
N THR A 14 6.55 -19.59 26.25
CA THR A 14 6.78 -19.84 27.69
C THR A 14 8.23 -19.63 28.12
N GLY A 15 9.14 -19.37 27.19
CA GLY A 15 10.59 -19.25 27.47
C GLY A 15 11.33 -20.61 27.46
N SER A 16 10.61 -21.74 27.38
CA SER A 16 11.22 -23.07 27.20
C SER A 16 11.52 -23.35 25.73
N LYS A 17 12.57 -24.15 25.47
CA LYS A 17 12.91 -24.53 24.07
C LYS A 17 11.85 -25.42 23.42
N GLU A 18 11.02 -26.09 24.21
CA GLU A 18 9.98 -27.02 23.76
C GLU A 18 8.73 -26.31 23.22
N ASP A 19 8.55 -25.01 23.56
CA ASP A 19 7.40 -24.20 23.14
C ASP A 19 7.73 -23.26 21.97
N LEU A 20 8.78 -23.54 21.20
CA LEU A 20 9.14 -22.77 20.03
C LEU A 20 8.18 -23.09 18.88
N ARG A 21 7.35 -22.11 18.50
CA ARG A 21 6.47 -22.23 17.32
C ARG A 21 7.04 -21.46 16.15
N VAL A 22 7.37 -22.16 15.07
CA VAL A 22 7.80 -21.55 13.82
C VAL A 22 6.56 -21.02 13.10
N ALA A 23 6.48 -19.72 12.96
CA ALA A 23 5.37 -19.03 12.28
C ALA A 23 5.66 -18.79 10.79
N LEU A 24 6.93 -18.64 10.41
CA LEU A 24 7.41 -18.60 9.03
C LEU A 24 8.70 -19.41 8.94
N ASP A 25 8.78 -20.28 7.96
CA ASP A 25 9.93 -21.12 7.72
C ASP A 25 10.50 -20.91 6.32
N HIS A 26 11.65 -20.23 6.24
CA HIS A 26 12.41 -19.97 5.02
C HIS A 26 11.56 -19.38 3.87
N VAL A 27 10.60 -18.52 4.18
CA VAL A 27 9.66 -17.95 3.21
C VAL A 27 10.37 -17.08 2.19
N ASN A 28 10.16 -17.41 0.91
CA ASN A 28 10.57 -16.62 -0.23
C ASN A 28 9.34 -16.09 -0.95
N LEU A 29 9.22 -14.78 -1.11
CA LEU A 29 8.08 -14.14 -1.76
C LEU A 29 8.54 -12.91 -2.52
N GLN A 30 8.24 -12.84 -3.80
CA GLN A 30 8.51 -11.69 -4.64
C GLN A 30 7.20 -11.15 -5.20
N ILE A 31 6.96 -9.85 -5.03
CA ILE A 31 5.76 -9.15 -5.51
C ILE A 31 6.19 -8.00 -6.40
N GLU A 32 5.72 -8.03 -7.64
CA GLU A 32 6.06 -7.03 -8.63
C GLU A 32 5.24 -5.74 -8.43
N SER A 33 5.75 -4.66 -9.00
CA SER A 33 5.06 -3.37 -8.94
C SER A 33 3.74 -3.43 -9.72
N GLY A 34 2.63 -3.10 -9.04
CA GLY A 34 1.29 -3.12 -9.62
C GLY A 34 0.59 -4.48 -9.53
N GLU A 35 1.21 -5.53 -8.97
CA GLU A 35 0.49 -6.77 -8.65
C GLU A 35 -0.53 -6.52 -7.53
N PHE A 36 -1.70 -7.12 -7.69
CA PHE A 36 -2.70 -7.25 -6.63
C PHE A 36 -2.75 -8.72 -6.20
N VAL A 37 -2.12 -9.00 -5.08
CA VAL A 37 -1.95 -10.35 -4.52
C VAL A 37 -2.99 -10.59 -3.44
N THR A 38 -3.74 -11.68 -3.56
CA THR A 38 -4.61 -12.18 -2.49
C THR A 38 -3.90 -13.30 -1.73
N ILE A 39 -3.98 -13.26 -0.42
CA ILE A 39 -3.32 -14.22 0.48
C ILE A 39 -4.38 -14.93 1.31
N ILE A 40 -4.42 -16.25 1.24
CA ILE A 40 -5.31 -17.11 2.02
C ILE A 40 -4.51 -18.13 2.83
N GLY A 41 -5.17 -18.74 3.81
CA GLY A 41 -4.57 -19.76 4.67
C GLY A 41 -5.34 -19.92 5.97
N GLY A 42 -5.15 -21.01 6.66
CA GLY A 42 -5.75 -21.26 7.97
C GLY A 42 -5.24 -20.31 9.05
N ASN A 43 -5.86 -20.34 10.23
CA ASN A 43 -5.37 -19.62 11.40
C ASN A 43 -4.00 -20.15 11.80
N GLY A 44 -3.07 -19.24 12.14
CA GLY A 44 -1.69 -19.65 12.47
C GLY A 44 -0.81 -20.01 11.27
N SER A 45 -1.28 -19.90 10.03
CA SER A 45 -0.49 -20.27 8.84
C SER A 45 0.65 -19.29 8.50
N GLY A 46 0.77 -18.15 9.19
CA GLY A 46 1.86 -17.18 8.98
C GLY A 46 1.46 -15.90 8.23
N LYS A 47 0.22 -15.74 7.77
CA LYS A 47 -0.24 -14.57 7.00
C LYS A 47 -0.01 -13.24 7.71
N SER A 48 -0.55 -13.09 8.92
CA SER A 48 -0.41 -11.85 9.71
C SER A 48 1.04 -11.65 10.18
N THR A 49 1.78 -12.74 10.44
CA THR A 49 3.22 -12.66 10.73
C THR A 49 3.98 -12.11 9.54
N THR A 50 3.67 -12.58 8.32
CA THR A 50 4.25 -12.06 7.07
C THR A 50 3.95 -10.56 6.91
N MET A 51 2.70 -10.15 7.12
CA MET A 51 2.30 -8.74 7.05
C MET A 51 3.07 -7.88 8.07
N ASN A 52 3.17 -8.34 9.32
CA ASN A 52 3.89 -7.65 10.39
C ASN A 52 5.41 -7.54 10.13
N ILE A 53 6.00 -8.55 9.49
CA ILE A 53 7.41 -8.49 9.06
C ILE A 53 7.58 -7.49 7.90
N ILE A 54 6.67 -7.45 6.94
CA ILE A 54 6.69 -6.50 5.84
C ILE A 54 6.59 -5.06 6.37
N THR A 55 5.66 -4.79 7.29
CA THR A 55 5.46 -3.46 7.88
C THR A 55 6.56 -3.05 8.85
N GLY A 56 7.32 -4.01 9.40
CA GLY A 56 8.37 -3.77 10.40
C GLY A 56 7.89 -3.73 11.83
N VAL A 57 6.64 -4.10 12.09
CA VAL A 57 6.09 -4.37 13.44
C VAL A 57 6.85 -5.53 14.09
N LEU A 58 7.13 -6.57 13.28
CA LEU A 58 7.97 -7.69 13.67
C LEU A 58 9.27 -7.70 12.86
N LYS A 59 10.36 -8.11 13.51
CA LYS A 59 11.63 -8.38 12.84
C LYS A 59 11.76 -9.89 12.61
N PRO A 60 12.21 -10.33 11.43
CA PRO A 60 12.48 -11.74 11.19
C PRO A 60 13.66 -12.20 12.05
N ASP A 61 13.73 -13.47 12.38
CA ASP A 61 14.86 -14.06 13.09
C ASP A 61 16.03 -14.31 12.12
N SER A 62 15.70 -14.63 10.85
CA SER A 62 16.67 -14.71 9.75
C SER A 62 16.02 -14.29 8.44
N GLY A 63 16.85 -14.07 7.41
CA GLY A 63 16.41 -13.63 6.09
C GLY A 63 16.35 -12.11 5.94
N GLN A 64 15.79 -11.65 4.83
CA GLN A 64 15.78 -10.23 4.45
C GLN A 64 14.42 -9.81 3.89
N VAL A 65 14.09 -8.53 4.15
CA VAL A 65 12.94 -7.83 3.55
C VAL A 65 13.48 -6.70 2.67
N LEU A 66 13.18 -6.75 1.37
CA LEU A 66 13.63 -5.74 0.42
C LEU A 66 12.43 -4.98 -0.15
N LEU A 67 12.56 -3.68 -0.23
CA LEU A 67 11.63 -2.77 -0.91
C LEU A 67 12.38 -2.07 -2.05
N ASN A 68 11.99 -2.34 -3.28
CA ASN A 68 12.69 -1.84 -4.46
C ASN A 68 14.21 -2.08 -4.40
N ASN A 69 14.61 -3.31 -4.05
CA ASN A 69 16.00 -3.75 -3.84
C ASN A 69 16.73 -3.09 -2.66
N VAL A 70 16.05 -2.28 -1.86
CA VAL A 70 16.63 -1.71 -0.61
C VAL A 70 16.31 -2.64 0.55
N ASP A 71 17.34 -3.11 1.26
CA ASP A 71 17.17 -3.89 2.48
C ASP A 71 16.59 -2.98 3.60
N VAL A 72 15.36 -3.30 3.99
CA VAL A 72 14.63 -2.62 5.06
C VAL A 72 14.49 -3.47 6.31
N THR A 73 15.13 -4.62 6.37
CA THR A 73 14.98 -5.64 7.44
C THR A 73 15.14 -5.04 8.83
N LYS A 74 16.13 -4.15 9.00
CA LYS A 74 16.42 -3.51 10.28
C LYS A 74 15.65 -2.22 10.55
N MET A 75 14.89 -1.72 9.55
CA MET A 75 14.07 -0.51 9.72
C MET A 75 12.86 -0.80 10.62
N ASP A 76 12.58 0.12 11.54
CA ASP A 76 11.39 0.05 12.38
C ASP A 76 10.12 0.46 11.62
N GLU A 77 8.95 0.13 12.16
CA GLU A 77 7.63 0.41 11.57
C GLU A 77 7.49 1.88 11.14
N HIS A 78 7.84 2.83 12.01
CA HIS A 78 7.72 4.27 11.70
C HIS A 78 8.59 4.72 10.52
N GLN A 79 9.73 4.07 10.29
CA GLN A 79 10.60 4.34 9.15
C GLN A 79 10.02 3.76 7.86
N ARG A 80 9.31 2.63 7.94
CA ARG A 80 8.64 2.00 6.81
C ARG A 80 7.25 2.57 6.51
N ALA A 81 6.63 3.30 7.44
CA ALA A 81 5.26 3.81 7.31
C ALA A 81 5.03 4.69 6.06
N SER A 82 6.10 5.28 5.49
CA SER A 82 6.00 6.04 4.24
C SER A 82 5.84 5.16 2.99
N TYR A 83 6.18 3.89 3.07
CA TYR A 83 6.11 2.94 1.95
C TYR A 83 4.80 2.18 1.89
N PHE A 84 4.05 2.14 3.00
CA PHE A 84 2.84 1.34 3.13
C PHE A 84 1.61 2.18 3.43
N GLY A 85 0.49 1.83 2.80
CA GLY A 85 -0.85 2.12 3.29
C GLY A 85 -1.38 0.85 3.94
N HIS A 86 -1.77 0.89 5.21
CA HIS A 86 -2.27 -0.27 5.93
C HIS A 86 -3.73 -0.06 6.31
N VAL A 87 -4.58 -1.02 5.96
CA VAL A 87 -5.99 -1.09 6.36
C VAL A 87 -6.13 -2.32 7.25
N PHE A 88 -6.51 -2.08 8.48
CA PHE A 88 -6.65 -3.11 9.53
C PHE A 88 -8.01 -3.81 9.45
N GLN A 89 -8.09 -4.98 10.07
CA GLN A 89 -9.34 -5.72 10.24
C GLN A 89 -10.37 -4.90 11.04
N ASP A 90 -9.93 -4.29 12.14
CA ASP A 90 -10.75 -3.34 12.89
C ASP A 90 -10.55 -1.92 12.36
N PRO A 91 -11.59 -1.29 11.76
CA PRO A 91 -11.48 0.07 11.24
C PRO A 91 -11.23 1.13 12.34
N MET A 92 -11.40 0.80 13.62
CA MET A 92 -11.04 1.67 14.74
C MET A 92 -9.55 1.87 14.86
N MET A 93 -8.75 0.86 14.54
CA MET A 93 -7.29 0.94 14.62
C MET A 93 -6.70 1.90 13.58
N GLY A 94 -7.38 2.10 12.46
CA GLY A 94 -6.94 2.99 11.39
C GLY A 94 -7.40 4.44 11.51
N THR A 95 -8.23 4.78 12.52
CA THR A 95 -8.86 6.10 12.65
C THR A 95 -8.84 6.62 14.08
N ALA A 96 -8.79 7.96 14.23
CA ALA A 96 -9.00 8.63 15.51
C ALA A 96 -10.50 8.95 15.66
N GLY A 97 -11.22 8.12 16.43
CA GLY A 97 -12.69 8.20 16.58
C GLY A 97 -13.21 9.54 17.08
N ASP A 98 -12.48 10.20 17.99
CA ASP A 98 -12.84 11.51 18.55
C ASP A 98 -12.56 12.70 17.61
N MET A 99 -11.78 12.46 16.56
CA MET A 99 -11.50 13.45 15.54
C MET A 99 -12.53 13.41 14.41
N SER A 100 -12.67 14.55 13.74
CA SER A 100 -13.52 14.68 12.54
C SER A 100 -12.94 13.93 11.34
N VAL A 101 -13.77 13.70 10.32
CA VAL A 101 -13.33 13.15 9.01
C VAL A 101 -12.20 14.00 8.44
N LEU A 102 -12.33 15.35 8.49
CA LEU A 102 -11.32 16.26 7.97
C LEU A 102 -9.97 16.11 8.67
N GLU A 103 -9.98 15.99 10.00
CA GLU A 103 -8.75 15.81 10.80
C GLU A 103 -8.07 14.49 10.51
N ASN A 104 -8.83 13.40 10.43
CA ASN A 104 -8.31 12.08 10.06
C ASN A 104 -7.67 12.10 8.66
N LEU A 105 -8.34 12.71 7.67
CA LEU A 105 -7.79 12.85 6.31
C LEU A 105 -6.52 13.70 6.28
N GLU A 106 -6.46 14.79 7.06
CA GLU A 106 -5.28 15.65 7.13
C GLU A 106 -4.09 14.94 7.77
N ILE A 107 -4.31 14.12 8.82
CA ILE A 107 -3.25 13.29 9.43
C ILE A 107 -2.71 12.29 8.41
N ALA A 108 -3.60 11.56 7.72
CA ALA A 108 -3.21 10.61 6.68
C ALA A 108 -2.45 11.27 5.53
N TYR A 109 -2.90 12.44 5.10
CA TYR A 109 -2.26 13.22 4.04
C TYR A 109 -0.86 13.71 4.41
N ARG A 110 -0.59 13.92 5.70
CA ARG A 110 0.73 14.35 6.20
C ARG A 110 1.70 13.19 6.48
N ARG A 111 1.26 11.96 6.37
CA ARG A 111 2.11 10.79 6.63
C ARG A 111 3.42 10.84 5.85
N GLY A 112 4.55 10.58 6.55
CA GLY A 112 5.89 10.56 5.95
C GLY A 112 6.50 11.94 5.64
N ARG A 113 5.86 13.04 6.03
CA ARG A 113 6.45 14.39 5.89
C ARG A 113 7.22 14.79 7.14
N LYS A 114 8.35 15.48 6.96
CA LYS A 114 8.96 16.26 8.03
C LYS A 114 8.07 17.48 8.31
N HIS A 115 7.47 17.53 9.48
CA HIS A 115 6.59 18.63 9.88
C HIS A 115 7.41 19.76 10.50
N SER A 116 7.12 21.00 10.08
CA SER A 116 7.46 22.17 10.88
C SER A 116 6.36 22.35 11.93
N PRO A 117 6.70 22.47 13.22
CA PRO A 117 5.73 22.67 14.29
C PRO A 117 4.90 23.97 14.12
N PHE A 118 5.37 24.89 13.30
CA PHE A 118 4.70 26.17 13.00
C PHE A 118 3.61 26.10 11.90
N LEU A 119 3.38 24.95 11.25
CA LEU A 119 2.42 24.78 10.16
C LEU A 119 1.20 23.95 10.58
N TRP A 120 0.68 24.17 11.77
CA TRP A 120 -0.53 23.55 12.31
C TRP A 120 -1.80 24.26 11.82
N GLY A 121 -2.06 24.21 10.54
CA GLY A 121 -3.29 24.77 9.98
C GLY A 121 -3.81 23.94 8.83
N PHE A 122 -5.14 23.77 8.77
CA PHE A 122 -5.80 23.19 7.61
C PHE A 122 -5.69 24.14 6.44
N LYS A 123 -5.04 23.72 5.35
CA LYS A 123 -5.05 24.49 4.12
C LYS A 123 -6.40 24.32 3.42
N LYS A 124 -7.02 25.41 3.01
CA LYS A 124 -8.27 25.38 2.24
C LYS A 124 -8.17 24.48 1.00
N SER A 125 -7.00 24.47 0.33
CA SER A 125 -6.74 23.60 -0.82
C SER A 125 -6.81 22.11 -0.50
N HIS A 126 -6.39 21.68 0.70
CA HIS A 126 -6.49 20.27 1.11
C HIS A 126 -7.95 19.85 1.30
N LYS A 127 -8.77 20.71 1.88
CA LYS A 127 -10.19 20.47 2.06
C LYS A 127 -10.90 20.24 0.72
N GLU A 128 -10.58 21.06 -0.28
CA GLU A 128 -11.13 20.91 -1.63
C GLU A 128 -10.68 19.60 -2.30
N ASP A 129 -9.41 19.22 -2.12
CA ASP A 129 -8.88 17.95 -2.60
C ASP A 129 -9.56 16.75 -1.92
N PHE A 130 -9.78 16.81 -0.61
CA PHE A 130 -10.47 15.74 0.15
C PHE A 130 -11.92 15.59 -0.29
N ILE A 131 -12.66 16.68 -0.48
CA ILE A 131 -14.03 16.65 -0.99
C ILE A 131 -14.06 15.97 -2.37
N ARG A 132 -13.10 16.30 -3.24
CA ARG A 132 -13.02 15.71 -4.58
C ARG A 132 -12.79 14.20 -4.52
N GLU A 133 -11.87 13.74 -3.68
CA GLU A 133 -11.59 12.30 -3.52
C GLU A 133 -12.78 11.56 -2.87
N LEU A 134 -13.42 12.14 -1.85
CA LEU A 134 -14.62 11.56 -1.23
C LEU A 134 -15.76 11.39 -2.24
N LYS A 135 -16.00 12.40 -3.10
CA LYS A 135 -16.99 12.33 -4.19
C LYS A 135 -16.61 11.30 -5.25
N ARG A 136 -15.31 11.24 -5.63
CA ARG A 136 -14.82 10.30 -6.66
C ARG A 136 -15.10 8.85 -6.28
N PHE A 137 -15.06 8.54 -5.00
CA PHE A 137 -15.28 7.20 -4.48
C PHE A 137 -16.69 6.98 -3.93
N ASP A 138 -17.59 7.96 -4.07
CA ASP A 138 -19.01 7.90 -3.67
C ASP A 138 -19.19 7.42 -2.21
N LEU A 139 -18.39 7.99 -1.31
CA LEU A 139 -18.38 7.60 0.10
C LEU A 139 -19.53 8.21 0.91
N GLY A 140 -20.25 9.21 0.35
CA GLY A 140 -21.31 9.95 1.04
C GLY A 140 -20.82 10.76 2.25
N LEU A 141 -19.52 11.06 2.30
CA LEU A 141 -18.87 11.77 3.42
C LEU A 141 -18.47 13.20 3.07
N GLU A 142 -18.62 13.62 1.83
CA GLU A 142 -18.22 14.95 1.33
C GLU A 142 -18.94 16.09 2.04
N GLY A 143 -20.18 15.86 2.49
CA GLY A 143 -20.96 16.80 3.30
C GLY A 143 -20.75 16.69 4.80
N ARG A 144 -19.94 15.71 5.26
CA ARG A 144 -19.80 15.34 6.67
C ARG A 144 -18.39 15.52 7.22
N LEU A 145 -17.59 16.38 6.61
CA LEU A 145 -16.18 16.57 6.98
C LEU A 145 -15.94 16.91 8.44
N ASN A 146 -16.87 17.59 9.08
CA ASN A 146 -16.79 17.99 10.50
C ASN A 146 -17.40 16.95 11.46
N GLN A 147 -17.97 15.85 10.94
CA GLN A 147 -18.52 14.78 11.76
C GLN A 147 -17.40 13.95 12.39
N LYS A 148 -17.53 13.60 13.68
CA LYS A 148 -16.61 12.69 14.35
C LYS A 148 -16.68 11.31 13.71
N VAL A 149 -15.52 10.68 13.49
CA VAL A 149 -15.42 9.36 12.88
C VAL A 149 -16.03 8.28 13.77
N GLY A 150 -15.99 8.45 15.09
CA GLY A 150 -16.54 7.51 16.07
C GLY A 150 -18.05 7.23 15.94
N VAL A 151 -18.82 8.15 15.34
CA VAL A 151 -20.28 7.97 15.15
C VAL A 151 -20.65 7.44 13.75
N MET A 152 -19.65 7.08 12.92
CA MET A 152 -19.87 6.53 11.59
C MET A 152 -20.17 5.02 11.65
N SER A 153 -20.89 4.51 10.64
CA SER A 153 -21.07 3.07 10.48
C SER A 153 -19.73 2.38 10.18
N GLY A 154 -19.62 1.08 10.49
CA GLY A 154 -18.42 0.28 10.22
C GLY A 154 -17.96 0.38 8.76
N GLY A 155 -18.88 0.25 7.80
CA GLY A 155 -18.57 0.35 6.38
C GLY A 155 -18.09 1.75 5.95
N GLN A 156 -18.71 2.82 6.48
CA GLN A 156 -18.25 4.18 6.20
C GLN A 156 -16.85 4.42 6.74
N ARG A 157 -16.58 3.93 7.95
CA ARG A 157 -15.27 4.03 8.58
C ARG A 157 -14.22 3.23 7.82
N GLN A 158 -14.56 2.02 7.38
CA GLN A 158 -13.66 1.19 6.59
C GLN A 158 -13.34 1.84 5.23
N ALA A 159 -14.34 2.40 4.55
CA ALA A 159 -14.12 3.14 3.31
C ALA A 159 -13.25 4.39 3.54
N LEU A 160 -13.43 5.10 4.66
CA LEU A 160 -12.57 6.21 5.05
C LEU A 160 -11.14 5.75 5.30
N THR A 161 -10.94 4.64 6.05
CA THR A 161 -9.62 4.05 6.31
C THR A 161 -8.92 3.65 5.03
N LEU A 162 -9.64 3.04 4.09
CA LEU A 162 -9.12 2.70 2.77
C LEU A 162 -8.66 3.95 2.00
N LEU A 163 -9.48 5.01 1.98
CA LEU A 163 -9.10 6.28 1.38
C LEU A 163 -7.85 6.85 2.05
N MET A 164 -7.82 6.90 3.38
CA MET A 164 -6.65 7.37 4.15
C MET A 164 -5.39 6.56 3.85
N ALA A 165 -5.49 5.23 3.74
CA ALA A 165 -4.38 4.35 3.41
C ALA A 165 -3.84 4.60 1.99
N THR A 166 -4.72 4.93 1.05
CA THR A 166 -4.38 5.19 -0.35
C THR A 166 -4.08 6.65 -0.65
N MET A 167 -4.43 7.56 0.27
CA MET A 167 -4.11 8.98 0.14
C MET A 167 -2.61 9.18 0.10
N ARG A 168 -2.16 9.69 -1.02
CA ARG A 168 -0.77 10.02 -1.26
C ARG A 168 -0.58 11.51 -1.30
N ASN A 169 0.30 11.95 -0.45
CA ASN A 169 0.97 13.19 -0.68
C ASN A 169 1.98 12.94 -1.81
N LYS A 170 1.63 13.39 -3.03
CA LYS A 170 2.55 13.25 -4.16
C LYS A 170 3.91 13.84 -3.76
N PRO A 171 4.98 13.02 -3.68
CA PRO A 171 6.28 13.55 -3.31
C PRO A 171 6.66 14.64 -4.31
N THR A 172 7.26 15.72 -3.82
CA THR A 172 7.77 16.73 -4.74
C THR A 172 8.88 16.12 -5.59
N HIS A 173 9.10 16.62 -6.79
CA HIS A 173 10.22 16.19 -7.63
C HIS A 173 11.58 16.24 -6.90
N ARG A 174 11.74 17.15 -5.94
CA ARG A 174 12.94 17.24 -5.09
C ARG A 174 13.04 16.07 -4.12
N THR A 175 11.91 15.62 -3.58
CA THR A 175 11.83 14.44 -2.71
C THR A 175 12.17 13.19 -3.49
N VAL A 176 11.54 12.98 -4.66
CA VAL A 176 11.85 11.84 -5.55
C VAL A 176 13.34 11.83 -5.90
N LYS A 177 13.91 12.96 -6.33
CA LYS A 177 15.34 13.07 -6.65
C LYS A 177 16.21 12.67 -5.46
N ARG A 178 15.94 13.24 -4.28
CA ARG A 178 16.73 12.96 -3.07
C ARG A 178 16.68 11.50 -2.69
N ASP A 179 15.50 10.91 -2.68
CA ASP A 179 15.29 9.55 -2.23
C ASP A 179 15.86 8.53 -3.23
N TYR A 180 15.74 8.82 -4.54
CA TYR A 180 16.34 8.02 -5.59
C TYR A 180 17.88 8.08 -5.60
N ILE A 181 18.47 9.25 -5.39
CA ILE A 181 19.94 9.39 -5.27
C ILE A 181 20.46 8.58 -4.08
N ARG A 182 19.79 8.66 -2.92
CA ARG A 182 20.14 7.84 -1.75
C ARG A 182 20.05 6.34 -2.00
N PHE A 183 19.06 5.93 -2.79
CA PHE A 183 18.94 4.55 -3.24
C PHE A 183 20.14 4.14 -4.11
N CYS A 184 20.50 4.98 -5.08
CA CYS A 184 21.63 4.72 -5.98
C CYS A 184 23.00 4.74 -5.28
N GLU A 185 23.14 5.44 -4.14
CA GLU A 185 24.37 5.42 -3.33
C GLU A 185 24.62 4.05 -2.67
N LYS A 186 23.55 3.26 -2.47
CA LYS A 186 23.64 1.91 -1.89
C LYS A 186 23.82 0.80 -2.94
N ASP A 187 23.48 1.08 -4.21
CA ASP A 187 23.56 0.12 -5.32
C ASP A 187 24.05 0.86 -6.58
N PRO A 188 25.33 0.68 -6.98
CA PRO A 188 25.96 1.66 -7.85
C PRO A 188 25.76 1.40 -9.33
N VAL A 189 25.77 2.48 -10.08
CA VAL A 189 26.28 2.79 -11.41
C VAL A 189 25.27 2.98 -12.54
N VAL A 190 24.36 2.04 -12.87
CA VAL A 190 23.53 2.18 -14.07
C VAL A 190 22.28 3.05 -13.83
N ALA A 191 21.61 2.82 -12.72
CA ALA A 191 20.35 3.47 -12.37
C ALA A 191 20.49 4.99 -12.13
N LYS A 192 21.61 5.44 -11.56
CA LYS A 192 21.82 6.86 -11.24
C LYS A 192 21.96 7.71 -12.52
N LYS A 193 22.70 7.23 -13.50
CA LYS A 193 22.92 7.95 -14.78
C LYS A 193 21.61 8.05 -15.56
N GLU A 194 20.87 6.95 -15.66
CA GLU A 194 19.56 6.93 -16.32
C GLU A 194 18.57 7.91 -15.68
N PHE A 195 18.49 7.90 -14.34
CA PHE A 195 17.68 8.86 -13.61
C PHE A 195 18.09 10.31 -13.88
N GLU A 196 19.38 10.63 -13.76
CA GLU A 196 19.89 11.98 -13.96
C GLU A 196 19.61 12.48 -15.38
N ASP A 197 19.76 11.64 -16.39
CA ASP A 197 19.46 11.97 -17.78
C ASP A 197 17.98 12.29 -18.00
N VAL A 198 17.09 11.42 -17.53
CA VAL A 198 15.63 11.61 -17.62
C VAL A 198 15.20 12.84 -16.81
N TYR A 199 15.68 12.96 -15.58
CA TYR A 199 15.35 14.09 -14.70
C TYR A 199 15.78 15.42 -15.29
N ASN A 200 17.02 15.53 -15.75
CA ASN A 200 17.57 16.76 -16.32
C ASN A 200 16.87 17.15 -17.63
N LYS A 201 16.59 16.19 -18.51
CA LYS A 201 15.82 16.38 -19.74
C LYS A 201 14.41 16.90 -19.44
N ALA A 202 13.69 16.23 -18.54
CA ALA A 202 12.34 16.63 -18.17
C ALA A 202 12.30 18.00 -17.46
N LEU A 203 13.27 18.28 -16.58
CA LEU A 203 13.39 19.58 -15.90
C LEU A 203 13.69 20.72 -16.89
N LYS A 204 14.54 20.49 -17.87
CA LYS A 204 14.86 21.48 -18.93
C LYS A 204 13.61 21.79 -19.76
N ALA A 205 12.86 20.77 -20.16
CA ALA A 205 11.60 20.96 -20.91
C ALA A 205 10.55 21.71 -20.08
N TYR A 206 10.38 21.38 -18.80
CA TYR A 206 9.46 22.07 -17.89
C TYR A 206 9.82 23.55 -17.72
N LYS A 207 11.14 23.85 -17.52
CA LYS A 207 11.62 25.23 -17.37
C LYS A 207 11.38 26.03 -18.64
N ALA A 208 11.62 25.46 -19.82
CA ALA A 208 11.37 26.11 -21.12
C ALA A 208 9.88 26.45 -21.29
N LYS A 209 8.97 25.48 -21.08
CA LYS A 209 7.52 25.73 -21.12
C LYS A 209 7.07 26.80 -20.14
N LYS A 210 7.64 26.83 -18.93
CA LYS A 210 7.31 27.86 -17.92
C LYS A 210 7.71 29.26 -18.37
N VAL A 211 8.84 29.43 -19.05
CA VAL A 211 9.29 30.70 -19.61
C VAL A 211 8.38 31.13 -20.74
N GLU A 212 8.04 30.24 -21.66
CA GLU A 212 7.13 30.48 -22.79
C GLU A 212 5.74 30.93 -22.29
N ILE A 213 5.15 30.22 -21.31
CA ILE A 213 3.87 30.56 -20.71
C ILE A 213 3.94 31.96 -20.06
N LYS A 214 5.07 32.32 -19.42
CA LYS A 214 5.24 33.65 -18.80
C LYS A 214 5.21 34.75 -19.85
N LYS A 215 5.84 34.55 -21.01
CA LYS A 215 5.96 35.50 -22.11
C LYS A 215 4.70 35.61 -22.98
N SER A 216 3.80 34.62 -22.94
CA SER A 216 2.58 34.57 -23.74
C SER A 216 1.60 35.71 -23.36
N SER A 217 0.74 36.10 -24.28
CA SER A 217 -0.35 37.05 -24.08
C SER A 217 -1.59 36.48 -23.38
N LEU A 218 -1.55 35.26 -22.91
CA LEU A 218 -2.65 34.53 -22.28
C LEU A 218 -3.12 35.19 -20.99
N SER A 219 -4.40 35.03 -20.67
CA SER A 219 -4.99 35.45 -19.40
C SER A 219 -4.35 34.73 -18.20
N PHE A 220 -4.53 35.28 -17.00
CA PHE A 220 -4.00 34.66 -15.77
C PHE A 220 -4.51 33.22 -15.56
N LYS A 221 -5.80 32.95 -15.87
CA LYS A 221 -6.43 31.63 -15.73
C LYS A 221 -5.80 30.62 -16.70
N GLU A 222 -5.66 30.97 -17.98
CA GLU A 222 -5.03 30.14 -18.99
C GLU A 222 -3.56 29.86 -18.70
N LYS A 223 -2.82 30.86 -18.22
CA LYS A 223 -1.43 30.67 -17.78
C LYS A 223 -1.33 29.69 -16.61
N LYS A 224 -2.28 29.74 -15.67
CA LYS A 224 -2.33 28.80 -14.54
C LYS A 224 -2.58 27.37 -15.02
N GLU A 225 -3.55 27.17 -15.91
CA GLU A 225 -3.88 25.85 -16.48
C GLU A 225 -2.72 25.26 -17.28
N LYS A 226 -2.08 26.04 -18.15
CA LYS A 226 -0.91 25.59 -18.90
C LYS A 226 0.28 25.23 -18.02
N ARG A 227 0.50 25.97 -16.92
CA ARG A 227 1.56 25.64 -15.94
C ARG A 227 1.27 24.33 -15.22
N ILE A 228 0.01 24.07 -14.88
CA ILE A 228 -0.40 22.80 -14.27
C ILE A 228 -0.11 21.65 -15.22
N LYS A 229 -0.55 21.74 -16.49
CA LYS A 229 -0.27 20.71 -17.51
C LYS A 229 1.22 20.45 -17.70
N ALA A 230 2.01 21.53 -17.83
CA ALA A 230 3.47 21.42 -17.98
C ALA A 230 4.13 20.75 -16.76
N TYR A 231 3.60 20.99 -15.54
CA TYR A 231 4.07 20.32 -14.34
C TYR A 231 3.64 18.86 -14.29
N GLU A 232 2.44 18.51 -14.74
CA GLU A 232 1.95 17.12 -14.82
C GLU A 232 2.78 16.28 -15.77
N GLU A 233 3.17 16.82 -16.92
CA GLU A 233 4.07 16.14 -17.86
C GLU A 233 5.46 15.89 -17.26
N PHE A 234 6.03 16.87 -16.56
CA PHE A 234 7.27 16.72 -15.84
C PHE A 234 7.17 15.67 -14.73
N ASP A 235 6.11 15.76 -13.92
CA ASP A 235 5.83 14.83 -12.83
C ASP A 235 5.66 13.39 -13.35
N LYS A 236 4.96 13.22 -14.47
CA LYS A 236 4.80 11.91 -15.12
C LYS A 236 6.13 11.29 -15.54
N ALA A 237 7.04 12.09 -16.10
CA ALA A 237 8.34 11.61 -16.55
C ALA A 237 9.23 11.10 -15.40
N ILE A 238 9.12 11.68 -14.20
CA ILE A 238 9.95 11.30 -13.05
C ILE A 238 9.30 10.28 -12.13
N ARG A 239 7.97 10.04 -12.26
CA ARG A 239 7.25 9.08 -11.42
C ARG A 239 7.70 7.64 -11.55
N GLN A 240 8.27 7.25 -12.68
CA GLN A 240 8.85 5.92 -12.84
C GLN A 240 9.97 5.65 -11.84
N PHE A 241 10.63 6.70 -11.34
CA PHE A 241 11.70 6.64 -10.34
C PHE A 241 11.19 6.89 -8.91
N ASP A 242 9.88 7.02 -8.72
CA ASP A 242 9.30 7.22 -7.39
C ASP A 242 9.34 5.91 -6.60
N LEU A 243 10.38 5.76 -5.78
CA LEU A 243 10.56 4.61 -4.89
C LEU A 243 9.52 4.55 -3.76
N THR A 244 8.76 5.64 -3.57
CA THR A 244 7.71 5.70 -2.57
C THR A 244 6.36 5.24 -3.13
N LYS A 245 6.32 4.45 -4.23
CA LYS A 245 5.09 3.78 -4.63
C LYS A 245 4.59 2.98 -3.44
N GLN A 246 3.51 3.44 -2.85
CA GLN A 246 2.95 2.79 -1.68
C GLN A 246 2.45 1.41 -2.05
N ILE A 247 2.78 0.46 -1.18
CA ILE A 247 2.16 -0.85 -1.18
C ILE A 247 0.95 -0.76 -0.27
N LEU A 248 -0.21 -1.16 -0.78
CA LEU A 248 -1.44 -1.23 0.01
C LEU A 248 -1.52 -2.60 0.67
N LEU A 249 -1.60 -2.60 1.99
CA LEU A 249 -1.75 -3.79 2.81
C LEU A 249 -3.18 -3.81 3.38
N LEU A 250 -3.91 -4.87 3.09
CA LEU A 250 -5.30 -5.07 3.49
C LEU A 250 -5.38 -6.33 4.35
N ASP A 251 -5.56 -6.16 5.66
CA ASP A 251 -5.61 -7.27 6.60
C ASP A 251 -7.07 -7.54 6.97
N GLU A 252 -7.69 -8.53 6.30
CA GLU A 252 -9.08 -8.96 6.52
C GLU A 252 -10.08 -7.81 6.64
N HIS A 253 -9.86 -6.76 5.90
CA HIS A 253 -10.47 -5.44 6.05
C HIS A 253 -12.01 -5.41 5.84
N THR A 254 -12.61 -6.52 5.50
CA THR A 254 -14.07 -6.66 5.31
C THR A 254 -14.71 -7.65 6.28
N ALA A 255 -13.91 -8.34 7.11
CA ALA A 255 -14.40 -9.44 7.96
C ALA A 255 -15.44 -8.99 9.02
N ALA A 256 -15.34 -7.76 9.51
CA ALA A 256 -16.24 -7.21 10.51
C ALA A 256 -17.50 -6.53 9.93
N LEU A 257 -17.71 -6.62 8.61
CA LEU A 257 -18.81 -5.95 7.89
C LEU A 257 -19.90 -6.93 7.49
N ASP A 258 -21.13 -6.45 7.40
CA ASP A 258 -22.21 -7.21 6.78
C ASP A 258 -21.92 -7.49 5.29
N PRO A 259 -22.46 -8.59 4.70
CA PRO A 259 -22.10 -9.02 3.33
C PRO A 259 -22.31 -7.97 2.25
N LYS A 260 -23.35 -7.14 2.37
CA LYS A 260 -23.66 -6.10 1.39
C LYS A 260 -22.65 -4.96 1.46
N THR A 261 -22.27 -4.55 2.65
CA THR A 261 -21.27 -3.50 2.89
C THR A 261 -19.88 -4.00 2.53
N ALA A 262 -19.53 -5.25 2.91
CA ALA A 262 -18.26 -5.89 2.55
C ALA A 262 -18.03 -5.88 1.03
N LYS A 263 -19.06 -6.30 0.26
CA LYS A 263 -19.00 -6.28 -1.21
C LYS A 263 -18.72 -4.87 -1.77
N LYS A 264 -19.41 -3.84 -1.25
CA LYS A 264 -19.17 -2.45 -1.68
C LYS A 264 -17.75 -1.97 -1.38
N VAL A 265 -17.21 -2.33 -0.21
CA VAL A 265 -15.83 -1.98 0.19
C VAL A 265 -14.82 -2.69 -0.70
N LEU A 266 -15.04 -3.96 -1.06
CA LEU A 266 -14.18 -4.71 -1.98
C LEU A 266 -14.22 -4.14 -3.40
N GLU A 267 -15.39 -3.79 -3.92
CA GLU A 267 -15.54 -3.13 -5.22
C GLU A 267 -14.82 -1.77 -5.24
N LEU A 268 -14.94 -1.00 -4.17
CA LEU A 268 -14.22 0.25 -3.99
C LEU A 268 -12.70 0.03 -3.94
N THR A 269 -12.25 -1.00 -3.21
CA THR A 269 -10.84 -1.38 -3.12
C THR A 269 -10.28 -1.69 -4.51
N ASP A 270 -10.96 -2.54 -5.28
CA ASP A 270 -10.55 -2.94 -6.62
C ASP A 270 -10.46 -1.72 -7.56
N LYS A 271 -11.47 -0.83 -7.50
CA LYS A 271 -11.48 0.43 -8.25
C LYS A 271 -10.26 1.30 -7.92
N ILE A 272 -10.01 1.54 -6.63
CA ILE A 272 -8.88 2.36 -6.17
C ILE A 272 -7.54 1.77 -6.61
N VAL A 273 -7.36 0.46 -6.43
CA VAL A 273 -6.13 -0.25 -6.79
C VAL A 273 -5.86 -0.16 -8.28
N LYS A 274 -6.87 -0.43 -9.12
CA LYS A 274 -6.75 -0.37 -10.59
C LYS A 274 -6.47 1.04 -11.09
N GLU A 275 -7.24 2.04 -10.63
CA GLU A 275 -7.06 3.43 -11.07
C GLU A 275 -5.71 4.02 -10.67
N ASN A 276 -5.16 3.61 -9.53
CA ASN A 276 -3.87 4.11 -9.03
C ASN A 276 -2.69 3.16 -9.35
N GLN A 277 -2.94 2.02 -10.01
CA GLN A 277 -1.94 0.98 -10.31
C GLN A 277 -1.10 0.61 -9.07
N MET A 278 -1.79 0.39 -7.94
CA MET A 278 -1.14 0.12 -6.66
C MET A 278 -0.70 -1.34 -6.57
N THR A 279 0.50 -1.55 -6.01
CA THR A 279 0.88 -2.88 -5.53
C THR A 279 0.09 -3.17 -4.27
N THR A 280 -0.63 -4.28 -4.23
CA THR A 280 -1.58 -4.55 -3.13
C THR A 280 -1.43 -5.98 -2.64
N LEU A 281 -1.39 -6.14 -1.31
CA LEU A 281 -1.51 -7.43 -0.63
C LEU A 281 -2.80 -7.42 0.17
N MET A 282 -3.67 -8.39 -0.09
CA MET A 282 -4.94 -8.55 0.62
C MET A 282 -5.00 -9.91 1.29
N ILE A 283 -4.99 -9.93 2.61
CA ILE A 283 -5.31 -11.13 3.40
C ILE A 283 -6.82 -11.24 3.50
N THR A 284 -7.35 -12.43 3.24
CA THR A 284 -8.77 -12.73 3.39
C THR A 284 -8.98 -14.20 3.76
N HIS A 285 -10.02 -14.47 4.55
CA HIS A 285 -10.51 -15.83 4.79
C HIS A 285 -11.56 -16.27 3.78
N ASN A 286 -12.09 -15.34 2.99
CA ASN A 286 -13.10 -15.64 1.97
C ASN A 286 -12.43 -16.08 0.66
N MET A 287 -12.51 -17.37 0.36
CA MET A 287 -11.91 -17.95 -0.85
C MET A 287 -12.51 -17.37 -2.14
N LYS A 288 -13.82 -17.04 -2.15
CA LYS A 288 -14.47 -16.42 -3.32
C LYS A 288 -13.89 -15.04 -3.59
N ASP A 289 -13.69 -14.24 -2.54
CA ASP A 289 -13.06 -12.92 -2.68
C ASP A 289 -11.61 -13.06 -3.13
N ALA A 290 -10.87 -14.03 -2.60
CA ALA A 290 -9.48 -14.30 -2.99
C ALA A 290 -9.34 -14.67 -4.48
N ILE A 291 -10.28 -15.43 -5.03
CA ILE A 291 -10.33 -15.77 -6.46
C ILE A 291 -10.74 -14.55 -7.30
N THR A 292 -11.76 -13.81 -6.85
CA THR A 292 -12.39 -12.73 -7.62
C THR A 292 -11.49 -11.51 -7.77
N TYR A 293 -10.80 -11.12 -6.68
CA TYR A 293 -10.00 -9.89 -6.63
C TYR A 293 -8.51 -10.17 -6.86
N GLY A 294 -7.84 -9.20 -7.47
CA GLY A 294 -6.41 -9.29 -7.75
C GLY A 294 -6.04 -10.22 -8.91
N ASN A 295 -4.78 -10.22 -9.27
CA ASN A 295 -4.22 -11.01 -10.40
C ASN A 295 -3.30 -12.14 -9.97
N ARG A 296 -3.08 -12.34 -8.64
CA ARG A 296 -2.29 -13.43 -8.07
C ARG A 296 -2.91 -13.90 -6.77
N LEU A 297 -2.86 -15.20 -6.52
CA LEU A 297 -3.34 -15.82 -5.30
C LEU A 297 -2.22 -16.67 -4.69
N ILE A 298 -2.00 -16.47 -3.39
CA ILE A 298 -1.00 -17.19 -2.60
C ILE A 298 -1.70 -17.89 -1.44
N MET A 299 -1.37 -19.17 -1.22
CA MET A 299 -1.85 -19.92 -0.07
C MET A 299 -0.72 -20.18 0.91
N PHE A 300 -0.97 -19.83 2.16
CA PHE A 300 -0.10 -20.16 3.29
C PHE A 300 -0.63 -21.34 4.08
N HIS A 301 0.27 -22.23 4.46
CA HIS A 301 -0.01 -23.33 5.37
C HIS A 301 1.21 -23.56 6.28
N THR A 302 1.02 -23.63 7.60
CA THR A 302 2.07 -23.92 8.60
C THR A 302 3.41 -23.19 8.35
N GLY A 303 3.34 -21.88 8.07
CA GLY A 303 4.53 -21.06 7.87
C GLY A 303 5.18 -21.14 6.49
N HIS A 304 4.60 -21.87 5.55
CA HIS A 304 5.10 -22.05 4.17
C HIS A 304 4.10 -21.53 3.13
N ILE A 305 4.60 -21.17 1.95
CA ILE A 305 3.78 -20.93 0.77
C ILE A 305 3.62 -22.27 0.06
N ILE A 306 2.38 -22.78 0.01
CA ILE A 306 2.06 -24.10 -0.59
C ILE A 306 1.49 -23.97 -2.00
N PHE A 307 0.98 -22.80 -2.37
CA PHE A 307 0.41 -22.56 -3.69
C PHE A 307 0.57 -21.09 -4.08
N ASP A 308 0.95 -20.85 -5.33
CA ASP A 308 1.16 -19.51 -5.89
C ASP A 308 0.75 -19.52 -7.36
N VAL A 309 -0.30 -18.79 -7.72
CA VAL A 309 -0.89 -18.82 -9.05
C VAL A 309 -1.23 -17.41 -9.53
N ARG A 310 -1.10 -17.17 -10.85
CA ARG A 310 -1.24 -15.84 -11.47
C ARG A 310 -2.12 -15.86 -12.71
N GLY A 311 -2.66 -14.68 -13.04
CA GLY A 311 -3.29 -14.41 -14.32
C GLY A 311 -4.42 -15.37 -14.69
N GLU A 312 -4.35 -15.97 -15.87
CA GLU A 312 -5.39 -16.87 -16.40
C GLU A 312 -5.58 -18.14 -15.57
N GLU A 313 -4.52 -18.67 -14.97
CA GLU A 313 -4.62 -19.84 -14.11
C GLU A 313 -5.43 -19.52 -12.85
N LYS A 314 -5.18 -18.35 -12.24
CA LYS A 314 -5.98 -17.86 -11.11
C LYS A 314 -7.46 -17.70 -11.50
N ALA A 315 -7.73 -17.14 -12.67
CA ALA A 315 -9.09 -16.86 -13.14
C ALA A 315 -9.94 -18.13 -13.36
N LYS A 316 -9.29 -19.27 -13.51
CA LYS A 316 -9.96 -20.59 -13.71
C LYS A 316 -10.21 -21.34 -12.39
N LEU A 317 -9.66 -20.85 -11.26
CA LEU A 317 -9.80 -21.52 -9.97
C LEU A 317 -11.25 -21.51 -9.48
N THR A 318 -11.60 -22.59 -8.83
CA THR A 318 -12.83 -22.74 -8.05
C THR A 318 -12.52 -22.81 -6.56
N VAL A 319 -13.53 -22.68 -5.72
CA VAL A 319 -13.37 -22.85 -4.27
C VAL A 319 -12.97 -24.29 -3.93
N GLU A 320 -13.52 -25.26 -4.67
CA GLU A 320 -13.20 -26.68 -4.52
C GLU A 320 -11.71 -26.97 -4.81
N ASP A 321 -11.12 -26.29 -5.80
CA ASP A 321 -9.69 -26.43 -6.10
C ASP A 321 -8.82 -25.97 -4.93
N LEU A 322 -9.20 -24.84 -4.31
CA LEU A 322 -8.49 -24.32 -3.14
C LEU A 322 -8.62 -25.25 -1.93
N LEU A 323 -9.83 -25.80 -1.68
CA LEU A 323 -10.04 -26.76 -0.60
C LEU A 323 -9.20 -28.04 -0.79
N LYS A 324 -9.14 -28.59 -2.02
CA LYS A 324 -8.26 -29.72 -2.33
C LYS A 324 -6.80 -29.44 -2.03
N LYS A 325 -6.33 -28.21 -2.31
CA LYS A 325 -4.94 -27.82 -2.00
C LYS A 325 -4.66 -27.77 -0.50
N PHE A 326 -5.63 -27.34 0.31
CA PHE A 326 -5.52 -27.42 1.77
C PHE A 326 -5.46 -28.86 2.25
N ASP A 327 -6.38 -29.73 1.78
CA ASP A 327 -6.40 -31.16 2.15
C ASP A 327 -5.10 -31.88 1.76
N GLU A 328 -4.52 -31.57 0.59
CA GLU A 328 -3.23 -32.10 0.15
C GLU A 328 -2.08 -31.65 1.06
N ALA A 329 -2.11 -30.41 1.54
CA ALA A 329 -1.10 -29.88 2.44
C ALA A 329 -1.20 -30.48 3.84
N ASP A 330 -2.43 -30.64 4.37
CA ASP A 330 -2.68 -31.28 5.67
C ASP A 330 -2.19 -32.73 5.68
N LYS A 331 -2.45 -33.50 4.62
CA LYS A 331 -1.97 -34.89 4.49
C LYS A 331 -0.44 -34.97 4.51
N LYS A 332 0.23 -34.09 3.77
CA LYS A 332 1.72 -34.05 3.76
C LYS A 332 2.30 -33.69 5.11
N ALA A 333 1.62 -32.79 5.88
CA ALA A 333 2.07 -32.39 7.21
C ALA A 333 1.92 -33.52 8.26
N ILE A 334 1.04 -34.51 8.04
CA ILE A 334 0.85 -35.67 8.92
C ILE A 334 1.88 -36.76 8.60
N GLU A 335 2.38 -36.84 7.37
CA GLU A 335 3.35 -37.85 6.92
C GLU A 335 4.82 -37.47 7.24
N MET A 336 5.08 -36.26 7.69
CA MET A 336 6.40 -35.72 8.12
C MET A 336 6.55 -35.75 9.63
#